data_4677ff29dc65c10731faa7771ee7dfb2
#
_entry.id   4677ff29dc65c10731faa7771ee7dfb2
#
_cell.length_a   1.000
_cell.length_b   1.000
_cell.length_c   1.000
_cell.angle_alpha   90.00
_cell.angle_beta   90.00
_cell.angle_gamma   90.00
#
_symmetry.space_group_name_H-M   'P 1'
#
loop_
_entity.id
_entity.type
_entity.pdbx_description
1 polymer ?
#
loop_
_entity_poly.entity_id
_entity_poly.type
_entity_poly.pdbx_seq_one_letter_code
_entity_poly.pdbx_strand_id
1 'polypeptide(L)'
;LGDIDLAGLRQALRCFEVTLPSLFAIAVQDHGYLPDAGGREFRYEFLQGLLARGGHLHDMVYREPPEFMIRMRATRRLVPGAVIMDTGAAAVLGSLCDPMVARAAYETGAVLVNIGNMHTFGVAVRGQRVYGLFEHHTGGITPAILAHLVEQLQRGRLTHEEVAASGGHGAAPSKPDGGSTRARPGLSRPSLPDGAVAEVPLTVGVGGLTPRGKGSARCPWSPARGGAGRARPAALPASG
;
A
#
# COMPACT_ATOMS: atom_id res chain seq x y z
N LEU A 1 27.04 -3.80 4.73
CA LEU A 1 25.84 -4.42 5.30
C LEU A 1 24.63 -3.94 4.50
N GLY A 2 23.81 -4.87 4.04
CA GLY A 2 22.57 -4.58 3.30
C GLY A 2 21.39 -5.24 3.99
N ASP A 3 20.18 -4.80 3.65
CA ASP A 3 18.93 -5.36 4.21
C ASP A 3 18.66 -6.78 3.71
N ILE A 4 19.29 -7.21 2.61
CA ILE A 4 19.05 -8.52 1.99
C ILE A 4 20.37 -9.16 1.59
N ASP A 5 20.54 -10.43 1.99
CA ASP A 5 21.60 -11.31 1.54
C ASP A 5 21.01 -12.42 0.66
N LEU A 6 21.02 -12.21 -0.65
CA LEU A 6 20.52 -13.22 -1.61
C LEU A 6 21.36 -14.50 -1.63
N ALA A 7 22.66 -14.41 -1.32
CA ALA A 7 23.54 -15.58 -1.30
C ALA A 7 23.20 -16.46 -0.09
N GLY A 8 23.11 -15.84 1.08
CA GLY A 8 22.69 -16.52 2.32
C GLY A 8 21.28 -17.10 2.20
N LEU A 9 20.32 -16.34 1.62
CA LEU A 9 18.97 -16.84 1.39
C LEU A 9 18.93 -18.05 0.45
N ARG A 10 19.70 -18.01 -0.65
CA ARG A 10 19.83 -19.15 -1.57
C ARG A 10 20.41 -20.38 -0.88
N GLN A 11 21.43 -20.19 -0.04
CA GLN A 11 22.03 -21.28 0.72
C GLN A 11 21.03 -21.88 1.73
N ALA A 12 20.30 -21.05 2.46
CA ALA A 12 19.29 -21.50 3.41
C ALA A 12 18.17 -22.28 2.72
N LEU A 13 17.66 -21.80 1.58
CA LEU A 13 16.60 -22.47 0.84
C LEU A 13 17.04 -23.83 0.26
N ARG A 14 18.32 -23.98 -0.10
CA ARG A 14 18.88 -25.27 -0.54
C ARG A 14 18.76 -26.37 0.50
N CYS A 15 18.83 -26.03 1.80
CA CYS A 15 18.65 -27.01 2.89
C CYS A 15 17.23 -27.61 2.89
N PHE A 16 16.27 -26.95 2.24
CA PHE A 16 14.89 -27.41 2.08
C PHE A 16 14.56 -27.83 0.65
N GLU A 17 15.58 -28.00 -0.21
CA GLU A 17 15.41 -28.30 -1.64
C GLU A 17 14.55 -27.30 -2.40
N VAL A 18 14.51 -26.04 -1.93
CA VAL A 18 13.75 -24.95 -2.54
C VAL A 18 14.67 -24.07 -3.38
N THR A 19 14.30 -23.87 -4.64
CA THR A 19 14.99 -22.92 -5.51
C THR A 19 14.55 -21.50 -5.22
N LEU A 20 15.52 -20.60 -5.10
CA LEU A 20 15.24 -19.16 -4.94
C LEU A 20 14.48 -18.64 -6.19
N PRO A 21 13.30 -18.03 -6.04
CA PRO A 21 12.54 -17.51 -7.17
C PRO A 21 13.29 -16.37 -7.87
N SER A 22 12.94 -16.11 -9.13
CA SER A 22 13.51 -15.00 -9.93
C SER A 22 12.78 -13.68 -9.75
N LEU A 23 11.54 -13.71 -9.23
CA LEU A 23 10.73 -12.53 -8.98
C LEU A 23 10.66 -12.25 -7.49
N PHE A 24 10.94 -11.00 -7.13
CA PHE A 24 10.91 -10.54 -5.75
C PHE A 24 9.95 -9.37 -5.60
N ALA A 25 9.14 -9.44 -4.55
CA ALA A 25 8.44 -8.30 -3.98
C ALA A 25 8.98 -8.10 -2.56
N ILE A 26 9.49 -6.90 -2.26
CA ILE A 26 10.21 -6.62 -1.03
C ILE A 26 9.52 -5.46 -0.31
N ALA A 27 9.14 -5.70 0.93
CA ALA A 27 8.67 -4.66 1.82
C ALA A 27 9.82 -4.20 2.71
N VAL A 28 10.12 -2.91 2.68
CA VAL A 28 11.15 -2.29 3.51
C VAL A 28 10.65 -0.97 4.07
N GLN A 29 10.78 -0.78 5.37
CA GLN A 29 10.40 0.48 6.01
C GLN A 29 11.34 1.60 5.56
N ASP A 30 10.80 2.60 4.87
CA ASP A 30 11.54 3.76 4.41
C ASP A 30 10.61 4.99 4.41
N HIS A 31 10.87 5.91 5.30
CA HIS A 31 10.12 7.16 5.40
C HIS A 31 10.65 8.26 4.50
N GLY A 32 11.72 7.96 3.76
CA GLY A 32 12.47 8.93 2.99
C GLY A 32 13.45 9.72 3.85
N TYR A 33 14.40 10.35 3.19
CA TYR A 33 15.41 11.21 3.82
C TYR A 33 15.65 12.43 2.94
N LEU A 34 15.51 13.62 3.55
CA LEU A 34 15.96 14.88 2.99
C LEU A 34 16.86 15.57 4.02
N PRO A 35 18.06 16.03 3.62
CA PRO A 35 19.05 16.62 4.55
C PRO A 35 18.50 17.80 5.35
N ASP A 36 17.65 18.62 4.74
CA ASP A 36 17.20 19.90 5.26
C ASP A 36 15.75 19.89 5.78
N ALA A 37 15.10 18.73 5.78
CA ALA A 37 13.71 18.59 6.25
C ALA A 37 13.63 17.69 7.48
N GLY A 38 12.78 18.06 8.43
CA GLY A 38 12.42 17.20 9.56
C GLY A 38 11.74 15.93 9.06
N GLY A 39 12.18 14.76 9.51
CA GLY A 39 11.67 13.48 8.99
C GLY A 39 10.15 13.29 9.10
N ARG A 40 9.51 13.93 10.11
CA ARG A 40 8.03 13.89 10.28
C ARG A 40 7.30 14.74 9.25
N GLU A 41 7.75 15.98 9.03
CA GLU A 41 7.17 16.89 8.06
C GLU A 41 7.27 16.30 6.66
N PHE A 42 8.46 15.82 6.30
CA PHE A 42 8.67 15.18 5.01
C PHE A 42 7.77 13.97 4.78
N ARG A 43 7.63 13.09 5.78
CA ARG A 43 6.74 11.92 5.68
C ARG A 43 5.29 12.35 5.47
N TYR A 44 4.84 13.37 6.19
CA TYR A 44 3.49 13.91 6.05
C TYR A 44 3.25 14.50 4.65
N GLU A 45 4.16 15.35 4.16
CA GLU A 45 4.07 15.94 2.81
C GLU A 45 4.04 14.87 1.72
N PHE A 46 4.87 13.83 1.87
CA PHE A 46 4.88 12.71 0.95
C PHE A 46 3.52 11.99 0.89
N LEU A 47 2.93 11.70 2.05
CA LEU A 47 1.62 11.04 2.14
C LEU A 47 0.50 11.94 1.62
N GLN A 48 0.55 13.24 1.89
CA GLN A 48 -0.38 14.21 1.29
C GLN A 48 -0.23 14.25 -0.24
N GLY A 49 1.00 14.22 -0.73
CA GLY A 49 1.29 14.19 -2.16
C GLY A 49 0.71 12.96 -2.86
N LEU A 50 0.69 11.81 -2.19
CA LEU A 50 0.02 10.60 -2.69
C LEU A 50 -1.47 10.85 -2.92
N LEU A 51 -2.16 11.41 -1.92
CA LEU A 51 -3.60 11.69 -2.00
C LEU A 51 -3.90 12.79 -3.04
N ALA A 52 -3.07 13.82 -3.13
CA ALA A 52 -3.22 14.90 -4.09
C ALA A 52 -3.13 14.41 -5.55
N ARG A 53 -2.33 13.38 -5.81
CA ARG A 53 -2.23 12.73 -7.15
C ARG A 53 -3.35 11.74 -7.45
N GLY A 54 -4.33 11.63 -6.57
CA GLY A 54 -5.48 10.75 -6.74
C GLY A 54 -5.50 9.51 -5.86
N GLY A 55 -4.49 9.31 -5.02
CA GLY A 55 -4.46 8.26 -4.01
C GLY A 55 -4.49 6.84 -4.57
N HIS A 56 -3.91 6.59 -5.73
CA HIS A 56 -3.93 5.25 -6.31
C HIS A 56 -3.03 4.30 -5.52
N LEU A 57 -3.54 3.12 -5.16
CA LEU A 57 -2.78 2.11 -4.41
C LEU A 57 -1.49 1.68 -5.13
N HIS A 58 -1.48 1.66 -6.47
CA HIS A 58 -0.29 1.32 -7.23
C HIS A 58 0.84 2.36 -7.12
N ASP A 59 0.53 3.62 -6.74
CA ASP A 59 1.53 4.66 -6.51
C ASP A 59 2.36 4.40 -5.25
N MET A 60 1.95 3.42 -4.42
CA MET A 60 2.70 2.96 -3.25
C MET A 60 3.70 1.84 -3.58
N VAL A 61 3.76 1.41 -4.83
CA VAL A 61 4.58 0.28 -5.31
C VAL A 61 5.61 0.79 -6.32
N TYR A 62 6.88 0.49 -6.09
CA TYR A 62 7.99 1.05 -6.87
C TYR A 62 8.75 -0.05 -7.62
N ARG A 63 8.97 0.16 -8.90
CA ARG A 63 10.04 -0.52 -9.66
C ARG A 63 11.35 0.26 -9.55
N GLU A 64 11.24 1.58 -9.58
CA GLU A 64 12.33 2.51 -9.34
C GLU A 64 11.93 3.48 -8.22
N PRO A 65 12.41 3.23 -6.98
CA PRO A 65 12.10 4.09 -5.85
C PRO A 65 12.64 5.51 -6.04
N PRO A 66 11.92 6.55 -5.57
CA PRO A 66 12.38 7.94 -5.60
C PRO A 66 13.75 8.12 -4.92
N GLU A 67 14.46 9.19 -5.27
CA GLU A 67 15.83 9.41 -4.77
C GLU A 67 15.91 9.55 -3.24
N PHE A 68 14.93 10.17 -2.65
CA PHE A 68 14.85 10.34 -1.21
C PHE A 68 14.52 9.05 -0.43
N MET A 69 14.02 7.99 -1.10
CA MET A 69 13.81 6.66 -0.51
C MET A 69 15.13 5.87 -0.52
N ILE A 70 16.06 6.27 0.32
CA ILE A 70 17.45 5.78 0.28
C ILE A 70 17.58 4.29 0.59
N ARG A 71 16.77 3.79 1.53
CA ARG A 71 16.78 2.38 1.94
C ARG A 71 16.12 1.49 0.87
N MET A 72 15.02 1.93 0.29
CA MET A 72 14.38 1.24 -0.85
C MET A 72 15.32 1.18 -2.06
N ARG A 73 16.03 2.27 -2.36
CA ARG A 73 17.04 2.29 -3.43
C ARG A 73 18.21 1.37 -3.15
N ALA A 74 18.70 1.32 -1.91
CA ALA A 74 19.74 0.38 -1.51
C ALA A 74 19.26 -1.07 -1.71
N THR A 75 18.06 -1.38 -1.28
CA THR A 75 17.42 -2.69 -1.47
C THR A 75 17.29 -3.06 -2.94
N ARG A 76 16.88 -2.09 -3.78
CA ARG A 76 16.75 -2.27 -5.23
C ARG A 76 18.08 -2.60 -5.91
N ARG A 77 19.19 -2.04 -5.42
CA ARG A 77 20.54 -2.35 -5.92
C ARG A 77 20.97 -3.78 -5.55
N LEU A 78 20.58 -4.27 -4.37
CA LEU A 78 20.87 -5.62 -3.91
C LEU A 78 20.05 -6.68 -4.69
N VAL A 79 18.82 -6.32 -5.06
CA VAL A 79 17.90 -7.23 -5.77
C VAL A 79 17.37 -6.54 -7.04
N PRO A 80 18.15 -6.54 -8.13
CA PRO A 80 17.73 -5.95 -9.40
C PRO A 80 16.44 -6.59 -9.93
N GLY A 81 15.48 -5.75 -10.36
CA GLY A 81 14.18 -6.23 -10.86
C GLY A 81 13.11 -6.43 -9.79
N ALA A 82 13.44 -6.32 -8.51
CA ALA A 82 12.44 -6.41 -7.44
C ALA A 82 11.40 -5.29 -7.53
N VAL A 83 10.18 -5.62 -7.16
CA VAL A 83 9.14 -4.65 -6.81
C VAL A 83 9.30 -4.30 -5.35
N ILE A 84 9.35 -3.01 -5.03
CA ILE A 84 9.62 -2.53 -3.67
C ILE A 84 8.48 -1.66 -3.17
N MET A 85 8.16 -1.76 -1.89
CA MET A 85 7.16 -0.95 -1.25
C MET A 85 7.48 -0.72 0.23
N ASP A 86 6.84 0.26 0.85
CA ASP A 86 6.87 0.41 2.29
C ASP A 86 6.12 -0.73 2.98
N THR A 87 6.51 -1.06 4.21
CA THR A 87 5.88 -2.14 4.99
C THR A 87 4.40 -1.88 5.26
N GLY A 88 4.01 -0.62 5.52
CA GLY A 88 2.61 -0.22 5.66
C GLY A 88 1.83 -0.41 4.37
N ALA A 89 2.39 -0.01 3.24
CA ALA A 89 1.80 -0.24 1.91
C ALA A 89 1.65 -1.73 1.60
N ALA A 90 2.66 -2.54 1.92
CA ALA A 90 2.60 -3.99 1.75
C ALA A 90 1.49 -4.63 2.58
N ALA A 91 1.29 -4.17 3.81
CA ALA A 91 0.20 -4.65 4.67
C ALA A 91 -1.18 -4.30 4.09
N VAL A 92 -1.36 -3.07 3.60
CA VAL A 92 -2.61 -2.63 2.95
C VAL A 92 -2.91 -3.47 1.71
N LEU A 93 -1.94 -3.62 0.80
CA LEU A 93 -2.10 -4.43 -0.41
C LEU A 93 -2.32 -5.91 -0.08
N GLY A 94 -1.61 -6.43 0.93
CA GLY A 94 -1.78 -7.80 1.42
C GLY A 94 -3.17 -8.04 1.99
N SER A 95 -3.73 -7.11 2.75
CA SER A 95 -5.10 -7.19 3.27
C SER A 95 -6.13 -7.29 2.15
N LEU A 96 -5.93 -6.58 1.05
CA LEU A 96 -6.80 -6.65 -0.14
C LEU A 96 -6.69 -7.96 -0.92
N CYS A 97 -5.75 -8.84 -0.58
CA CYS A 97 -5.71 -10.21 -1.12
C CYS A 97 -6.72 -11.15 -0.44
N ASP A 98 -7.26 -10.77 0.72
CA ASP A 98 -8.39 -11.46 1.34
C ASP A 98 -9.69 -11.13 0.58
N PRO A 99 -10.45 -12.13 0.10
CA PRO A 99 -11.66 -11.89 -0.70
C PRO A 99 -12.75 -11.10 0.02
N MET A 100 -12.89 -11.25 1.34
CA MET A 100 -13.89 -10.52 2.12
C MET A 100 -13.49 -9.04 2.25
N VAL A 101 -12.23 -8.78 2.54
CA VAL A 101 -11.68 -7.41 2.62
C VAL A 101 -11.75 -6.73 1.25
N ALA A 102 -11.34 -7.43 0.19
CA ALA A 102 -11.42 -6.90 -1.17
C ALA A 102 -12.85 -6.53 -1.54
N ARG A 103 -13.81 -7.42 -1.26
CA ARG A 103 -15.23 -7.18 -1.52
C ARG A 103 -15.72 -5.94 -0.77
N ALA A 104 -15.48 -5.84 0.54
CA ALA A 104 -15.87 -4.69 1.34
C ALA A 104 -15.24 -3.39 0.80
N ALA A 105 -13.95 -3.42 0.46
CA ALA A 105 -13.27 -2.27 -0.11
C ALA A 105 -13.88 -1.80 -1.45
N TYR A 106 -14.35 -2.72 -2.30
CA TYR A 106 -14.97 -2.36 -3.58
C TYR A 106 -16.43 -1.92 -3.44
N GLU A 107 -17.23 -2.56 -2.60
CA GLU A 107 -18.65 -2.29 -2.47
C GLU A 107 -18.94 -1.04 -1.62
N THR A 108 -18.34 -0.97 -0.43
CA THR A 108 -18.65 0.07 0.57
C THR A 108 -17.48 0.95 0.95
N GLY A 109 -16.27 0.50 0.72
CA GLY A 109 -15.04 1.03 1.28
C GLY A 109 -14.65 0.30 2.56
N ALA A 110 -13.39 0.44 2.96
CA ALA A 110 -12.85 -0.18 4.16
C ALA A 110 -11.79 0.71 4.81
N VAL A 111 -11.62 0.61 6.11
CA VAL A 111 -10.43 1.10 6.81
C VAL A 111 -9.54 -0.09 7.13
N LEU A 112 -8.35 -0.09 6.56
CA LEU A 112 -7.33 -1.12 6.78
C LEU A 112 -6.31 -0.58 7.78
N VAL A 113 -6.03 -1.34 8.83
CA VAL A 113 -5.09 -0.93 9.87
C VAL A 113 -3.98 -1.98 9.99
N ASN A 114 -2.75 -1.54 9.81
CA ASN A 114 -1.56 -2.33 10.10
C ASN A 114 -0.99 -1.89 11.46
N ILE A 115 -1.01 -2.78 12.45
CA ILE A 115 -0.37 -2.58 13.75
C ILE A 115 0.99 -3.26 13.68
N GLY A 116 2.01 -2.50 13.28
CA GLY A 116 3.39 -2.97 13.21
C GLY A 116 4.13 -2.78 14.54
N ASN A 117 5.38 -3.24 14.62
CA ASN A 117 6.19 -3.14 15.83
C ASN A 117 6.48 -1.68 16.24
N MET A 118 6.76 -0.83 15.26
CA MET A 118 7.15 0.56 15.49
C MET A 118 6.05 1.54 15.12
N HIS A 119 5.32 1.27 14.03
CA HIS A 119 4.30 2.15 13.49
C HIS A 119 2.98 1.43 13.28
N THR A 120 1.90 2.13 13.62
CA THR A 120 0.53 1.78 13.26
C THR A 120 0.09 2.66 12.10
N PHE A 121 -0.29 2.04 10.99
CA PHE A 121 -0.67 2.71 9.76
C PHE A 121 -2.12 2.38 9.40
N GLY A 122 -2.98 3.38 9.38
CA GLY A 122 -4.39 3.25 9.03
C GLY A 122 -4.71 3.91 7.70
N VAL A 123 -5.47 3.24 6.84
CA VAL A 123 -5.79 3.70 5.49
C VAL A 123 -7.26 3.46 5.18
N ALA A 124 -7.98 4.51 4.78
CA ALA A 124 -9.32 4.40 4.22
C ALA A 124 -9.22 4.15 2.70
N VAL A 125 -9.77 3.03 2.24
CA VAL A 125 -9.74 2.63 0.83
C VAL A 125 -11.13 2.40 0.27
N ARG A 126 -11.32 2.70 -1.01
CA ARG A 126 -12.49 2.29 -1.79
C ARG A 126 -12.03 1.92 -3.20
N GLY A 127 -12.32 0.68 -3.62
CA GLY A 127 -11.76 0.12 -4.83
C GLY A 127 -10.23 0.17 -4.80
N GLN A 128 -9.62 0.86 -5.75
CA GLN A 128 -8.16 0.98 -5.87
C GLN A 128 -7.61 2.32 -5.38
N ARG A 129 -8.38 3.06 -4.60
CA ARG A 129 -8.01 4.42 -4.17
C ARG A 129 -7.99 4.55 -2.66
N VAL A 130 -7.02 5.30 -2.19
CA VAL A 130 -6.86 5.78 -0.82
C VAL A 130 -7.61 7.12 -0.70
N TYR A 131 -8.45 7.25 0.31
CA TYR A 131 -9.23 8.46 0.60
C TYR A 131 -8.74 9.20 1.84
N GLY A 132 -7.90 8.58 2.61
CA GLY A 132 -7.28 9.17 3.79
C GLY A 132 -6.40 8.14 4.45
N LEU A 133 -5.47 8.61 5.26
CA LEU A 133 -4.56 7.75 6.01
C LEU A 133 -4.04 8.46 7.25
N PHE A 134 -3.55 7.67 8.20
CA PHE A 134 -2.77 8.15 9.34
C PHE A 134 -1.61 7.22 9.64
N GLU A 135 -0.59 7.77 10.27
CA GLU A 135 0.53 7.00 10.81
C GLU A 135 0.81 7.42 12.25
N HIS A 136 0.93 6.45 13.14
CA HIS A 136 1.16 6.66 14.56
C HIS A 136 2.26 5.72 15.07
N HIS A 137 2.93 6.10 16.17
CA HIS A 137 3.85 5.19 16.85
C HIS A 137 3.07 4.12 17.62
N THR A 138 3.38 2.85 17.36
CA THR A 138 2.68 1.72 18.02
C THR A 138 2.85 1.74 19.53
N GLY A 139 4.03 2.11 20.02
CA GLY A 139 4.29 2.20 21.46
C GLY A 139 3.52 3.31 22.18
N GLY A 140 2.97 4.30 21.46
CA GLY A 140 2.20 5.41 22.04
C GLY A 140 0.70 5.32 21.80
N ILE A 141 0.24 4.35 20.97
CA ILE A 141 -1.18 4.24 20.63
C ILE A 141 -1.90 3.29 21.60
N THR A 142 -2.96 3.76 22.25
CA THR A 142 -3.84 2.91 23.04
C THR A 142 -5.02 2.42 22.20
N PRO A 143 -5.75 1.36 22.60
CA PRO A 143 -6.97 0.93 21.92
C PRO A 143 -8.01 2.05 21.77
N ALA A 144 -8.13 2.93 22.76
CA ALA A 144 -9.06 4.06 22.70
C ALA A 144 -8.63 5.10 21.67
N ILE A 145 -7.33 5.45 21.62
CA ILE A 145 -6.78 6.35 20.60
C ILE A 145 -6.98 5.74 19.22
N LEU A 146 -6.64 4.46 19.03
CA LEU A 146 -6.80 3.79 17.73
C LEU A 146 -8.27 3.80 17.27
N ALA A 147 -9.20 3.43 18.14
CA ALA A 147 -10.62 3.43 17.82
C ALA A 147 -11.10 4.84 17.39
N HIS A 148 -10.69 5.86 18.12
CA HIS A 148 -10.99 7.25 17.79
C HIS A 148 -10.43 7.66 16.42
N LEU A 149 -9.14 7.40 16.16
CA LEU A 149 -8.51 7.73 14.87
C LEU A 149 -9.17 7.01 13.69
N VAL A 150 -9.53 5.74 13.85
CA VAL A 150 -10.26 4.97 12.84
C VAL A 150 -11.63 5.57 12.58
N GLU A 151 -12.39 5.93 13.62
CA GLU A 151 -13.69 6.57 13.48
C GLU A 151 -13.61 7.91 12.77
N GLN A 152 -12.65 8.77 13.14
CA GLN A 152 -12.45 10.06 12.47
C GLN A 152 -12.02 9.88 11.01
N LEU A 153 -11.16 8.88 10.73
CA LEU A 153 -10.75 8.55 9.37
C LEU A 153 -11.95 8.07 8.52
N GLN A 154 -12.80 7.20 9.06
CA GLN A 154 -14.02 6.73 8.38
C GLN A 154 -14.97 7.88 8.04
N ARG A 155 -15.08 8.86 8.93
CA ARG A 155 -15.91 10.05 8.74
C ARG A 155 -15.28 11.13 7.85
N GLY A 156 -14.03 10.93 7.42
CA GLY A 156 -13.27 11.92 6.64
C GLY A 156 -12.99 13.20 7.42
N ARG A 157 -12.94 13.12 8.75
CA ARG A 157 -12.74 14.26 9.67
C ARG A 157 -11.39 14.28 10.36
N LEU A 158 -10.60 13.20 10.21
CA LEU A 158 -9.30 13.09 10.84
C LEU A 158 -8.35 14.19 10.35
N THR A 159 -7.74 14.93 11.29
CA THR A 159 -6.78 15.99 10.97
C THR A 159 -5.35 15.56 11.31
N HIS A 160 -4.38 16.24 10.68
CA HIS A 160 -2.96 16.05 10.99
C HIS A 160 -2.65 16.41 12.45
N GLU A 161 -3.19 17.53 12.90
CA GLU A 161 -2.97 18.07 14.23
C GLU A 161 -3.47 17.13 15.32
N GLU A 162 -4.59 16.45 15.08
CA GLU A 162 -5.17 15.49 16.01
C GLU A 162 -4.27 14.26 16.20
N VAL A 163 -3.74 13.72 15.09
CA VAL A 163 -2.80 12.60 15.15
C VAL A 163 -1.46 13.01 15.75
N ALA A 164 -0.95 14.20 15.41
CA ALA A 164 0.29 14.73 15.96
C ALA A 164 0.16 15.01 17.47
N ALA A 165 -0.96 15.56 17.95
CA ALA A 165 -1.22 15.81 19.36
C ALA A 165 -1.29 14.52 20.19
N SER A 166 -1.73 13.41 19.58
CA SER A 166 -1.71 12.09 20.24
C SER A 166 -0.35 11.39 20.20
N GLY A 167 0.67 12.01 19.61
CA GLY A 167 2.03 11.49 19.52
C GLY A 167 2.34 10.72 18.22
N GLY A 168 1.47 10.81 17.21
CA GLY A 168 1.67 10.20 15.90
C GLY A 168 2.49 11.05 14.92
N HIS A 169 2.74 10.51 13.73
CA HIS A 169 3.40 11.22 12.63
C HIS A 169 2.46 12.20 11.91
N GLY A 170 1.17 11.92 11.91
CA GLY A 170 0.16 12.76 11.29
C GLY A 170 -0.86 11.98 10.47
N ALA A 171 -1.78 12.73 9.87
CA ALA A 171 -2.79 12.21 8.95
C ALA A 171 -2.84 13.04 7.70
N ALA A 172 -3.17 12.40 6.58
CA ALA A 172 -3.50 13.07 5.34
C ALA A 172 -4.96 12.70 5.00
N PRO A 173 -5.91 13.61 5.27
CA PRO A 173 -7.27 13.42 4.83
C PRO A 173 -7.37 13.70 3.32
N SER A 174 -8.25 12.99 2.63
CA SER A 174 -8.70 13.40 1.31
C SER A 174 -9.35 14.77 1.47
N LYS A 175 -8.76 15.82 0.91
CA LYS A 175 -9.45 17.13 0.86
C LYS A 175 -10.79 16.93 0.17
N PRO A 176 -11.92 17.32 0.78
CA PRO A 176 -13.12 17.52 0.00
C PRO A 176 -12.75 18.55 -1.06
N ASP A 177 -13.02 18.23 -2.36
CA ASP A 177 -12.64 19.06 -3.49
C ASP A 177 -13.00 20.54 -3.27
N GLY A 178 -12.06 21.29 -2.74
CA GLY A 178 -12.06 22.73 -2.68
C GLY A 178 -11.37 23.26 -3.93
N GLY A 179 -12.14 23.50 -4.95
CA GLY A 179 -11.88 24.45 -6.01
C GLY A 179 -10.54 24.34 -6.73
N SER A 180 -10.43 23.46 -7.74
CA SER A 180 -9.72 23.79 -8.98
C SER A 180 -10.55 23.27 -10.15
N THR A 181 -11.09 24.23 -10.86
CA THR A 181 -11.88 24.17 -12.04
C THR A 181 -11.22 23.39 -13.17
N ARG A 182 -11.72 22.18 -13.40
CA ARG A 182 -12.10 21.60 -14.69
C ARG A 182 -12.76 20.26 -14.45
N ALA A 183 -14.07 20.32 -14.17
CA ALA A 183 -14.94 19.15 -14.15
C ALA A 183 -14.90 18.48 -15.53
N ARG A 184 -14.45 17.23 -15.59
CA ARG A 184 -14.86 16.35 -16.68
C ARG A 184 -16.31 15.97 -16.43
N PRO A 185 -17.25 16.25 -17.38
CA PRO A 185 -18.63 15.88 -17.19
C PRO A 185 -18.75 14.34 -17.23
N GLY A 186 -19.34 13.74 -16.19
CA GLY A 186 -19.76 12.36 -16.21
C GLY A 186 -19.28 11.45 -15.06
N LEU A 187 -18.48 11.93 -14.11
CA LEU A 187 -18.12 11.16 -12.91
C LEU A 187 -18.65 11.89 -11.67
N SER A 188 -19.84 11.46 -11.23
CA SER A 188 -20.37 11.84 -9.92
C SER A 188 -19.40 11.44 -8.81
N ARG A 189 -19.11 12.38 -7.92
CA ARG A 189 -18.30 12.20 -6.71
C ARG A 189 -18.79 11.00 -5.91
N PRO A 190 -17.95 10.05 -5.53
CA PRO A 190 -18.29 9.17 -4.45
C PRO A 190 -17.85 9.83 -3.13
N SER A 191 -18.71 10.63 -2.52
CA SER A 191 -18.70 10.78 -1.07
C SER A 191 -18.99 9.41 -0.48
N LEU A 192 -18.31 9.03 0.61
CA LEU A 192 -18.81 7.94 1.44
C LEU A 192 -20.24 8.32 1.82
N PRO A 193 -21.25 7.48 1.58
CA PRO A 193 -22.64 7.83 1.87
C PRO A 193 -22.76 8.16 3.35
N ASP A 194 -23.32 9.33 3.68
CA ASP A 194 -23.72 9.68 5.04
C ASP A 194 -24.63 8.54 5.55
N GLY A 195 -24.20 7.86 6.60
CA GLY A 195 -24.96 6.82 7.27
C GLY A 195 -24.58 5.37 6.95
N ALA A 196 -23.65 5.08 6.07
CA ALA A 196 -23.13 3.72 5.91
C ALA A 196 -22.05 3.43 6.96
N VAL A 197 -22.42 3.42 8.24
CA VAL A 197 -21.69 2.66 9.26
C VAL A 197 -22.15 1.21 9.09
N ALA A 198 -21.78 0.58 7.98
CA ALA A 198 -21.70 -0.86 7.96
C ALA A 198 -20.60 -1.21 8.96
N GLU A 199 -20.85 -2.12 9.87
CA GLU A 199 -19.81 -2.76 10.68
C GLU A 199 -18.81 -3.38 9.70
N VAL A 200 -17.83 -2.58 9.28
CA VAL A 200 -16.71 -3.06 8.49
C VAL A 200 -15.87 -3.84 9.48
N PRO A 201 -15.70 -5.15 9.29
CA PRO A 201 -14.87 -5.92 10.19
C PRO A 201 -13.49 -5.27 10.24
N LEU A 202 -13.07 -4.87 11.43
CA LEU A 202 -11.72 -4.36 11.68
C LEU A 202 -10.77 -5.52 11.39
N THR A 203 -10.22 -5.56 10.19
CA THR A 203 -9.22 -6.57 9.84
C THR A 203 -7.89 -6.10 10.39
N VAL A 204 -7.60 -6.53 11.62
CA VAL A 204 -6.29 -6.34 12.23
C VAL A 204 -5.32 -7.32 11.58
N GLY A 205 -4.57 -6.85 10.59
CA GLY A 205 -3.46 -7.59 10.03
C GLY A 205 -2.29 -7.57 11.00
N VAL A 206 -2.25 -8.51 11.95
CA VAL A 206 -1.03 -8.80 12.70
C VAL A 206 -0.10 -9.51 11.71
N GLY A 207 1.08 -8.95 11.45
CA GLY A 207 2.12 -9.57 10.61
C GLY A 207 2.66 -10.84 11.25
N GLY A 208 1.91 -11.93 11.14
CA GLY A 208 2.26 -13.29 11.54
C GLY A 208 1.92 -14.24 10.40
N LEU A 209 2.86 -15.10 10.05
CA LEU A 209 2.67 -16.19 9.10
C LEU A 209 1.50 -17.07 9.57
N THR A 210 0.32 -16.93 8.96
CA THR A 210 -0.74 -17.91 9.12
C THR A 210 -0.45 -19.14 8.26
N PRO A 211 -0.61 -20.36 8.77
CA PRO A 211 -0.41 -21.59 7.99
C PRO A 211 -1.44 -21.64 6.85
N ARG A 212 -0.96 -21.86 5.65
CA ARG A 212 -1.76 -22.02 4.43
C ARG A 212 -2.82 -23.11 4.59
N GLY A 213 -4.10 -22.72 4.53
CA GLY A 213 -5.14 -23.59 4.05
C GLY A 213 -4.94 -23.89 2.55
N LYS A 214 -5.05 -25.15 2.13
CA LYS A 214 -4.94 -25.57 0.72
C LYS A 214 -6.12 -25.00 -0.08
N GLY A 215 -5.90 -23.88 -0.74
CA GLY A 215 -6.84 -23.28 -1.67
C GLY A 215 -6.13 -22.13 -2.38
N SER A 216 -5.80 -22.29 -3.66
CA SER A 216 -5.16 -21.25 -4.47
C SER A 216 -6.18 -20.18 -4.85
N ALA A 217 -6.56 -19.30 -3.94
CA ALA A 217 -7.25 -18.08 -4.29
C ALA A 217 -6.27 -17.17 -5.04
N ARG A 218 -6.57 -16.89 -6.30
CA ARG A 218 -5.81 -15.90 -7.08
C ARG A 218 -6.05 -14.53 -6.46
N CYS A 219 -5.00 -13.80 -6.15
CA CYS A 219 -5.09 -12.41 -5.72
C CYS A 219 -5.85 -11.62 -6.81
N PRO A 220 -6.94 -10.89 -6.48
CA PRO A 220 -7.74 -10.15 -7.47
C PRO A 220 -6.95 -9.02 -8.17
N TRP A 221 -5.73 -8.76 -7.71
CA TRP A 221 -4.79 -7.77 -8.23
C TRP A 221 -3.84 -8.31 -9.30
N SER A 222 -3.99 -9.53 -9.77
CA SER A 222 -3.21 -9.97 -10.95
C SER A 222 -3.60 -9.10 -12.14
N PRO A 223 -2.65 -8.36 -12.79
CA PRO A 223 -2.96 -7.60 -13.98
C PRO A 223 -3.54 -8.56 -15.02
N ALA A 224 -4.67 -8.19 -15.62
CA ALA A 224 -5.26 -8.94 -16.72
C ALA A 224 -4.13 -9.19 -17.74
N ARG A 225 -3.87 -10.44 -18.05
CA ARG A 225 -2.95 -10.80 -19.13
C ARG A 225 -3.57 -10.22 -20.40
N GLY A 226 -3.04 -9.08 -20.88
CA GLY A 226 -3.33 -8.59 -22.19
C GLY A 226 -3.04 -9.71 -23.17
N GLY A 227 -4.05 -10.18 -23.90
CA GLY A 227 -3.91 -11.19 -24.92
C GLY A 227 -2.95 -10.67 -25.98
N ALA A 228 -1.69 -11.06 -25.91
CA ALA A 228 -0.77 -10.91 -27.01
C ALA A 228 -1.25 -11.87 -28.09
N GLY A 229 -2.01 -11.35 -29.05
CA GLY A 229 -2.32 -12.02 -30.28
C GLY A 229 -1.00 -12.45 -30.92
N ARG A 230 -0.76 -13.75 -30.96
CA ARG A 230 0.32 -14.32 -31.75
C ARG A 230 0.00 -14.06 -33.21
N ALA A 231 0.64 -13.05 -33.80
CA ALA A 231 0.72 -12.94 -35.24
C ALA A 231 1.47 -14.16 -35.78
N ARG A 232 0.81 -14.97 -36.59
CA ARG A 232 1.43 -16.06 -37.37
C ARG A 232 2.45 -15.41 -38.32
N PRO A 233 3.67 -15.92 -38.45
CA PRO A 233 4.57 -15.49 -39.50
C PRO A 233 4.00 -15.92 -40.88
N ALA A 234 3.92 -15.00 -41.79
CA ALA A 234 3.58 -15.27 -43.19
C ALA A 234 4.64 -16.16 -43.82
N ALA A 235 4.20 -17.22 -44.51
CA ALA A 235 5.04 -18.07 -45.30
C ALA A 235 5.62 -17.30 -46.50
N LEU A 236 6.94 -17.36 -46.67
CA LEU A 236 7.62 -16.86 -47.88
C LEU A 236 7.32 -17.78 -49.07
N PRO A 237 7.10 -17.25 -50.27
CA PRO A 237 6.90 -18.07 -51.47
C PRO A 237 8.24 -18.68 -51.92
N ALA A 238 8.18 -19.93 -52.30
CA ALA A 238 9.28 -20.63 -52.94
C ALA A 238 9.60 -20.01 -54.34
N SER A 239 10.85 -19.65 -54.53
CA SER A 239 11.39 -19.25 -55.81
C SER A 239 11.73 -20.50 -56.62
N GLY A 240 11.13 -20.60 -57.80
CA GLY A 240 11.57 -21.47 -58.85
C GLY A 240 12.82 -20.91 -59.58
#